data_50ec5f6ca6065df22fa98afbc4f69ae5
#
_entry.id   50ec5f6ca6065df22fa98afbc4f69ae5
#
_cell.length_a   1.000
_cell.length_b   1.000
_cell.length_c   1.000
_cell.angle_alpha   90.00
_cell.angle_beta   90.00
_cell.angle_gamma   90.00
#
_symmetry.space_group_name_H-M   'P 1'
#
loop_
_entity.id
_entity.type
_entity.pdbx_description
1 polymer ?
#
loop_
_entity_poly.entity_id
_entity_poly.type
_entity_poly.pdbx_seq_one_letter_code
_entity_poly.pdbx_strand_id
1 'polypeptide(L)'
;QVKLLKMSRLSNVEAKDSLLVKVKSGIQACIQMDIIKDMPEFLTPSVEKGIYDYTSEGVTFLEDRFVNVVHFKQKKGISEPLFCGELFLDSETSALLQARLEVHPVYVKNAAGMFVERRTRNVRMIPQKVVYTISYKPWQGTYYIHHIRGDLHFKVKRVKMLFGSRDLHIWFEMITCKVDTEQVVVFPRTDRLPTRTIFSDTYFK
;
A
#
# COMPACT_ATOMS: atom_id res chain seq x y z
N GLN A 1 -4.97 -15.98 5.58
CA GLN A 1 -6.37 -15.96 6.03
C GLN A 1 -6.56 -14.83 7.02
N VAL A 2 -7.71 -14.17 7.01
CA VAL A 2 -8.04 -13.06 7.90
C VAL A 2 -9.33 -13.35 8.62
N LYS A 3 -9.35 -13.12 9.95
CA LYS A 3 -10.54 -13.12 10.79
C LYS A 3 -10.73 -11.73 11.37
N LEU A 4 -11.92 -11.16 11.22
CA LEU A 4 -12.27 -9.88 11.80
C LEU A 4 -12.81 -10.10 13.22
N LEU A 5 -12.15 -9.52 14.23
CA LEU A 5 -12.58 -9.63 15.63
C LEU A 5 -13.47 -8.46 16.04
N LYS A 6 -13.15 -7.25 15.62
CA LYS A 6 -13.92 -6.05 15.94
C LYS A 6 -13.76 -5.00 14.83
N MET A 7 -14.84 -4.32 14.54
CA MET A 7 -14.83 -3.17 13.63
C MET A 7 -15.69 -2.05 14.19
N SER A 8 -15.25 -0.81 13.99
CA SER A 8 -16.03 0.38 14.31
C SER A 8 -15.96 1.36 13.14
N ARG A 9 -17.04 2.10 12.94
CA ARG A 9 -17.13 3.18 11.95
C ARG A 9 -17.39 4.50 12.67
N LEU A 10 -16.58 5.49 12.37
CA LEU A 10 -16.89 6.87 12.73
C LEU A 10 -17.82 7.44 11.65
N SER A 11 -19.12 7.54 11.97
CA SER A 11 -20.13 8.04 11.04
C SER A 11 -20.31 9.54 11.22
N ASN A 12 -19.74 10.34 10.33
CA ASN A 12 -20.08 11.74 10.17
C ASN A 12 -20.21 12.15 8.69
N VAL A 13 -20.60 11.22 7.84
CA VAL A 13 -20.85 11.53 6.42
C VAL A 13 -22.33 11.34 6.15
N GLU A 14 -23.06 12.46 6.02
CA GLU A 14 -24.40 12.43 5.41
C GLU A 14 -24.27 11.84 4.00
N ALA A 15 -24.88 10.68 3.80
CA ALA A 15 -24.83 9.90 2.56
C ALA A 15 -25.65 10.51 1.41
N LYS A 16 -25.67 11.84 1.25
CA LYS A 16 -26.41 12.50 0.16
C LYS A 16 -25.77 12.40 -1.21
N ASP A 17 -24.50 12.00 -1.30
CA ASP A 17 -23.81 11.78 -2.57
C ASP A 17 -22.92 10.54 -2.45
N SER A 18 -23.52 9.36 -2.41
CA SER A 18 -22.73 8.10 -2.42
C SER A 18 -22.04 7.92 -3.76
N LEU A 19 -20.86 8.55 -3.86
CA LEU A 19 -19.93 8.29 -4.92
C LEU A 19 -19.38 6.87 -4.67
N LEU A 20 -19.98 5.86 -5.30
CA LEU A 20 -19.52 4.48 -5.20
C LEU A 20 -18.17 4.34 -5.92
N VAL A 21 -17.13 4.68 -5.20
CA VAL A 21 -15.76 4.43 -5.61
C VAL A 21 -15.13 3.50 -4.59
N LYS A 22 -14.66 2.35 -5.06
CA LYS A 22 -13.90 1.41 -4.25
C LYS A 22 -12.44 1.49 -4.64
N VAL A 23 -11.62 1.95 -3.74
CA VAL A 23 -10.16 1.95 -3.85
C VAL A 23 -9.62 0.71 -3.18
N LYS A 24 -8.55 0.14 -3.73
CA LYS A 24 -7.82 -0.96 -3.11
C LYS A 24 -7.15 -0.46 -1.83
N SER A 25 -7.89 -0.51 -0.74
CA SER A 25 -7.46 -0.10 0.60
C SER A 25 -8.07 -1.06 1.62
N GLY A 26 -7.57 -1.04 2.83
CA GLY A 26 -8.05 -1.89 3.92
C GLY A 26 -7.24 -3.17 4.08
N ILE A 27 -7.73 -4.08 4.94
CA ILE A 27 -6.97 -5.23 5.48
C ILE A 27 -6.36 -6.11 4.39
N GLN A 28 -7.13 -6.44 3.35
CA GLN A 28 -6.64 -7.29 2.25
C GLN A 28 -5.53 -6.60 1.45
N ALA A 29 -5.68 -5.30 1.17
CA ALA A 29 -4.65 -4.54 0.48
C ALA A 29 -3.36 -4.46 1.30
N CYS A 30 -3.46 -4.25 2.62
CA CYS A 30 -2.30 -4.23 3.51
C CYS A 30 -1.55 -5.58 3.51
N ILE A 31 -2.27 -6.70 3.59
CA ILE A 31 -1.64 -8.04 3.58
C ILE A 31 -0.96 -8.34 2.25
N GLN A 32 -1.49 -7.82 1.13
CA GLN A 32 -0.89 -7.94 -0.20
C GLN A 32 0.32 -7.01 -0.41
N MET A 33 0.64 -6.17 0.56
CA MET A 33 1.81 -5.28 0.53
C MET A 33 3.05 -5.89 1.20
N ASP A 34 3.08 -7.19 1.42
CA ASP A 34 4.29 -7.89 1.86
C ASP A 34 5.29 -8.02 0.71
N ILE A 35 6.05 -6.95 0.47
CA ILE A 35 6.99 -6.88 -0.64
C ILE A 35 8.17 -7.85 -0.49
N ILE A 36 8.49 -8.30 0.72
CA ILE A 36 9.51 -9.34 0.90
C ILE A 36 8.99 -10.68 0.43
N LYS A 37 7.71 -10.98 0.65
CA LYS A 37 7.09 -12.21 0.20
C LYS A 37 6.84 -12.22 -1.30
N ASP A 38 6.36 -11.11 -1.83
CA ASP A 38 5.97 -11.00 -3.24
C ASP A 38 7.19 -10.69 -4.15
N MET A 39 8.32 -10.26 -3.58
CA MET A 39 9.59 -9.98 -4.27
C MET A 39 9.39 -9.22 -5.58
N PRO A 40 8.85 -7.99 -5.56
CA PRO A 40 8.65 -7.20 -6.77
C PRO A 40 9.98 -6.88 -7.46
N GLU A 41 9.94 -6.52 -8.73
CA GLU A 41 11.11 -6.36 -9.58
C GLU A 41 12.15 -5.36 -9.05
N PHE A 42 11.71 -4.34 -8.29
CA PHE A 42 12.64 -3.41 -7.63
C PHE A 42 13.39 -4.02 -6.43
N LEU A 43 13.02 -5.21 -5.95
CA LEU A 43 13.77 -5.99 -4.95
C LEU A 43 14.58 -7.12 -5.58
N THR A 44 14.30 -7.48 -6.83
CA THR A 44 14.99 -8.55 -7.57
C THR A 44 15.58 -8.02 -8.88
N PRO A 45 16.57 -7.10 -8.80
CA PRO A 45 17.11 -6.47 -9.99
C PRO A 45 17.75 -7.51 -10.93
N SER A 46 17.29 -7.54 -12.16
CA SER A 46 17.96 -8.29 -13.22
C SER A 46 19.16 -7.48 -13.73
N VAL A 47 20.33 -8.08 -13.74
CA VAL A 47 21.57 -7.45 -14.19
C VAL A 47 21.50 -7.10 -15.68
N GLU A 48 20.85 -7.93 -16.49
CA GLU A 48 20.82 -7.77 -17.95
C GLU A 48 19.63 -6.93 -18.46
N LYS A 49 18.48 -7.03 -17.81
CA LYS A 49 17.22 -6.41 -18.26
C LYS A 49 16.52 -5.57 -17.20
N GLY A 50 17.25 -5.18 -16.14
CA GLY A 50 16.67 -4.42 -15.05
C GLY A 50 16.07 -3.11 -15.53
N ILE A 51 14.83 -2.86 -15.12
CA ILE A 51 14.08 -1.63 -15.46
C ILE A 51 14.32 -0.50 -14.45
N TYR A 52 15.11 -0.75 -13.41
CA TYR A 52 15.40 0.20 -12.34
C TYR A 52 16.87 0.63 -12.32
N ASP A 53 17.08 1.88 -11.94
CA ASP A 53 18.36 2.43 -11.51
C ASP A 53 18.38 2.52 -9.99
N TYR A 54 19.51 2.20 -9.37
CA TYR A 54 19.70 2.24 -7.92
C TYR A 54 20.84 3.19 -7.57
N THR A 55 20.67 3.94 -6.50
CA THR A 55 21.67 4.87 -5.96
C THR A 55 21.75 4.71 -4.45
N SER A 56 22.95 4.52 -3.94
CA SER A 56 23.18 4.57 -2.48
C SER A 56 23.18 6.02 -2.01
N GLU A 57 22.36 6.33 -1.01
CA GLU A 57 22.31 7.64 -0.37
C GLU A 57 23.09 7.71 0.93
N GLY A 58 23.85 6.63 1.25
CA GLY A 58 24.65 6.51 2.45
C GLY A 58 23.94 5.84 3.60
N VAL A 59 24.40 6.12 4.81
CA VAL A 59 23.94 5.52 6.07
C VAL A 59 23.16 6.55 6.87
N THR A 60 22.04 6.14 7.43
CA THR A 60 21.25 6.94 8.37
C THR A 60 20.87 6.11 9.60
N PHE A 61 20.14 6.73 10.53
CA PHE A 61 19.68 6.07 11.75
C PHE A 61 18.16 5.93 11.69
N LEU A 62 17.67 4.69 11.76
CA LEU A 62 16.24 4.39 11.77
C LEU A 62 15.91 3.62 13.05
N GLU A 63 15.03 4.20 13.88
CA GLU A 63 14.77 3.70 15.24
C GLU A 63 16.13 3.55 16.00
N ASP A 64 16.52 2.34 16.37
CA ASP A 64 17.76 2.09 17.13
C ASP A 64 18.86 1.40 16.28
N ARG A 65 18.82 1.57 14.94
CA ARG A 65 19.72 0.87 14.01
C ARG A 65 20.31 1.78 12.95
N PHE A 66 21.54 1.52 12.57
CA PHE A 66 22.14 2.08 11.37
C PHE A 66 21.60 1.34 10.13
N VAL A 67 21.18 2.09 9.15
CA VAL A 67 20.63 1.56 7.90
C VAL A 67 21.29 2.18 6.68
N ASN A 68 21.57 1.36 5.69
CA ASN A 68 21.94 1.80 4.36
C ASN A 68 20.67 2.22 3.60
N VAL A 69 20.67 3.40 3.02
CA VAL A 69 19.56 3.91 2.22
C VAL A 69 19.87 3.69 0.75
N VAL A 70 18.98 2.96 0.07
CA VAL A 70 19.06 2.72 -1.36
C VAL A 70 17.85 3.35 -2.02
N HIS A 71 18.08 4.40 -2.80
CA HIS A 71 17.07 4.98 -3.66
C HIS A 71 16.96 4.17 -4.95
N PHE A 72 15.74 3.92 -5.40
CA PHE A 72 15.46 3.24 -6.68
C PHE A 72 14.43 4.01 -7.50
N LYS A 73 14.62 4.03 -8.81
CA LYS A 73 13.68 4.64 -9.77
C LYS A 73 13.72 3.92 -11.09
N GLN A 74 12.60 3.94 -11.82
CA GLN A 74 12.55 3.39 -13.17
C GLN A 74 13.50 4.11 -14.14
N LYS A 75 14.13 3.35 -15.03
CA LYS A 75 15.03 3.88 -16.07
C LYS A 75 14.31 4.82 -17.03
N LYS A 76 15.07 5.73 -17.62
CA LYS A 76 14.56 6.62 -18.68
C LYS A 76 14.02 5.80 -19.86
N GLY A 77 12.89 6.24 -20.44
CA GLY A 77 12.24 5.55 -21.56
C GLY A 77 11.14 4.57 -21.12
N ILE A 78 11.02 4.23 -19.84
CA ILE A 78 9.93 3.42 -19.30
C ILE A 78 8.79 4.36 -18.91
N SER A 79 7.61 4.19 -19.52
CA SER A 79 6.45 5.08 -19.33
C SER A 79 5.34 4.47 -18.46
N GLU A 80 5.50 3.24 -18.04
CA GLU A 80 4.60 2.57 -17.11
C GLU A 80 4.64 3.26 -15.73
N PRO A 81 3.50 3.32 -15.04
CA PRO A 81 3.43 3.90 -13.69
C PRO A 81 3.99 2.92 -12.64
N LEU A 82 5.31 2.77 -12.59
CA LEU A 82 6.00 1.92 -11.65
C LEU A 82 6.27 2.65 -10.33
N PHE A 83 6.60 1.88 -9.28
CA PHE A 83 7.05 2.44 -8.02
C PHE A 83 8.50 2.92 -8.12
N CYS A 84 8.81 4.00 -7.43
CA CYS A 84 10.15 4.47 -7.09
C CYS A 84 10.18 4.77 -5.59
N GLY A 85 11.36 4.96 -5.02
CA GLY A 85 11.45 5.31 -3.60
C GLY A 85 12.74 4.88 -2.94
N GLU A 86 12.64 4.56 -1.65
CA GLU A 86 13.77 4.32 -0.77
C GLU A 86 13.61 2.98 -0.05
N LEU A 87 14.69 2.23 0.03
CA LEU A 87 14.82 0.99 0.79
C LEU A 87 15.81 1.24 1.94
N PHE A 88 15.40 0.93 3.14
CA PHE A 88 16.21 1.06 4.35
C PHE A 88 16.65 -0.33 4.79
N LEU A 89 17.91 -0.63 4.54
CA LEU A 89 18.52 -1.93 4.79
C LEU A 89 19.39 -1.86 6.05
N ASP A 90 19.15 -2.74 6.99
CA ASP A 90 19.97 -2.88 8.18
C ASP A 90 21.45 -3.03 7.77
N SER A 91 22.36 -2.22 8.35
CA SER A 91 23.76 -2.19 7.94
C SER A 91 24.54 -3.44 8.33
N GLU A 92 24.08 -4.19 9.32
CA GLU A 92 24.73 -5.41 9.80
C GLU A 92 24.19 -6.66 9.10
N THR A 93 22.87 -6.76 8.97
CA THR A 93 22.20 -7.97 8.47
C THR A 93 21.75 -7.87 7.02
N SER A 94 21.77 -6.65 6.44
CA SER A 94 21.18 -6.33 5.12
C SER A 94 19.68 -6.62 5.02
N ALA A 95 19.00 -6.84 6.14
CA ALA A 95 17.54 -7.04 6.15
C ALA A 95 16.83 -5.75 5.80
N LEU A 96 15.73 -5.84 5.03
CA LEU A 96 14.88 -4.71 4.75
C LEU A 96 14.07 -4.37 6.01
N LEU A 97 14.34 -3.20 6.59
CA LEU A 97 13.62 -2.69 7.76
C LEU A 97 12.44 -1.81 7.38
N GLN A 98 12.60 -1.01 6.32
CA GLN A 98 11.54 -0.14 5.82
C GLN A 98 11.67 0.06 4.31
N ALA A 99 10.55 0.20 3.66
CA ALA A 99 10.46 0.68 2.28
C ALA A 99 9.49 1.85 2.21
N ARG A 100 9.88 2.91 1.53
CA ARG A 100 9.00 4.01 1.14
C ARG A 100 8.83 3.97 -0.37
N LEU A 101 7.62 3.69 -0.80
CA LEU A 101 7.26 3.46 -2.20
C LEU A 101 6.36 4.60 -2.66
N GLU A 102 6.69 5.24 -3.77
CA GLU A 102 5.85 6.23 -4.43
C GLU A 102 5.66 5.82 -5.89
N VAL A 103 4.43 5.92 -6.41
CA VAL A 103 4.24 5.78 -7.85
C VAL A 103 4.90 6.96 -8.54
N HIS A 104 5.75 6.67 -9.52
CA HIS A 104 6.58 7.68 -10.17
C HIS A 104 5.76 8.93 -10.56
N PRO A 105 6.08 10.15 -10.07
CA PRO A 105 5.22 11.34 -10.14
C PRO A 105 4.82 11.73 -11.58
N VAL A 106 5.68 11.48 -12.56
CA VAL A 106 5.38 11.77 -13.97
C VAL A 106 4.28 10.87 -14.52
N TYR A 107 4.22 9.62 -14.08
CA TYR A 107 3.32 8.59 -14.63
C TYR A 107 2.13 8.25 -13.72
N VAL A 108 2.08 8.80 -12.50
CA VAL A 108 1.04 8.47 -11.51
C VAL A 108 -0.38 8.65 -12.03
N LYS A 109 -0.63 9.62 -12.92
CA LYS A 109 -1.96 9.85 -13.53
C LYS A 109 -2.46 8.66 -14.35
N ASN A 110 -1.56 7.81 -14.83
CA ASN A 110 -1.86 6.62 -15.62
C ASN A 110 -2.13 5.39 -14.73
N ALA A 111 -1.84 5.48 -13.43
CA ALA A 111 -1.94 4.39 -12.47
C ALA A 111 -3.36 4.09 -11.94
N ALA A 112 -4.41 4.72 -12.48
CA ALA A 112 -5.77 4.58 -11.95
C ALA A 112 -6.22 3.11 -11.85
N GLY A 113 -5.87 2.27 -12.81
CA GLY A 113 -6.18 0.83 -12.81
C GLY A 113 -5.51 0.03 -11.70
N MET A 114 -4.40 0.52 -11.15
CA MET A 114 -3.70 -0.14 -10.04
C MET A 114 -4.46 0.00 -8.72
N PHE A 115 -5.14 1.13 -8.50
CA PHE A 115 -5.68 1.51 -7.20
C PHE A 115 -7.20 1.54 -7.15
N VAL A 116 -7.88 1.74 -8.29
CA VAL A 116 -9.34 1.84 -8.34
C VAL A 116 -9.95 0.51 -8.73
N GLU A 117 -10.65 -0.14 -7.80
CA GLU A 117 -11.30 -1.44 -8.04
C GLU A 117 -12.65 -1.28 -8.75
N ARG A 118 -13.44 -0.30 -8.34
CA ARG A 118 -14.75 0.02 -8.95
C ARG A 118 -14.98 1.53 -8.98
N ARG A 119 -15.62 1.96 -10.06
CA ARG A 119 -16.10 3.35 -10.21
C ARG A 119 -17.45 3.36 -10.91
N THR A 120 -18.29 4.36 -10.62
CA THR A 120 -19.50 4.62 -11.42
C THR A 120 -19.13 5.10 -12.81
N ARG A 121 -19.94 4.79 -13.81
CA ARG A 121 -19.69 5.16 -15.23
C ARG A 121 -19.41 6.66 -15.44
N ASN A 122 -19.99 7.51 -14.61
CA ASN A 122 -19.91 8.97 -14.74
C ASN A 122 -18.78 9.60 -13.90
N VAL A 123 -17.86 8.80 -13.34
CA VAL A 123 -16.78 9.28 -12.49
C VAL A 123 -15.43 8.84 -13.04
N ARG A 124 -14.54 9.80 -13.18
CA ARG A 124 -13.14 9.56 -13.51
C ARG A 124 -12.28 9.90 -12.30
N MET A 125 -11.52 8.92 -11.83
CA MET A 125 -10.52 9.09 -10.78
C MET A 125 -9.13 9.14 -11.39
N ILE A 126 -8.40 10.19 -11.06
CA ILE A 126 -7.06 10.44 -11.57
C ILE A 126 -6.13 10.49 -10.36
N PRO A 127 -5.26 9.50 -10.16
CA PRO A 127 -4.26 9.56 -9.09
C PRO A 127 -3.36 10.78 -9.27
N GLN A 128 -3.05 11.46 -8.17
CA GLN A 128 -2.14 12.61 -8.15
C GLN A 128 -0.86 12.27 -7.40
N LYS A 129 -1.00 11.49 -6.32
CA LYS A 129 0.10 11.00 -5.50
C LYS A 129 -0.33 9.71 -4.83
N VAL A 130 0.56 8.73 -4.79
CA VAL A 130 0.35 7.46 -4.10
C VAL A 130 1.65 7.08 -3.43
N VAL A 131 1.64 7.05 -2.11
CA VAL A 131 2.79 6.71 -1.29
C VAL A 131 2.42 5.60 -0.33
N TYR A 132 3.31 4.65 -0.16
CA TYR A 132 3.24 3.62 0.87
C TYR A 132 4.52 3.62 1.68
N THR A 133 4.38 3.44 2.98
CA THR A 133 5.49 3.14 3.88
C THR A 133 5.23 1.77 4.50
N ILE A 134 6.17 0.86 4.38
CA ILE A 134 6.09 -0.51 4.89
C ILE A 134 7.28 -0.73 5.79
N SER A 135 7.04 -1.11 7.04
CA SER A 135 8.11 -1.39 8.00
C SER A 135 8.05 -2.83 8.48
N TYR A 136 9.21 -3.40 8.72
CA TYR A 136 9.40 -4.77 9.18
C TYR A 136 10.10 -4.77 10.54
N LYS A 137 9.74 -5.71 11.40
CA LYS A 137 10.44 -5.96 12.68
C LYS A 137 10.78 -7.43 12.83
N PRO A 138 11.94 -7.72 13.44
CA PRO A 138 12.33 -9.10 13.72
C PRO A 138 11.52 -9.69 14.88
N TRP A 139 11.14 -10.95 14.73
CA TRP A 139 10.57 -11.78 15.78
C TRP A 139 11.13 -13.20 15.64
N GLN A 140 11.81 -13.69 16.67
CA GLN A 140 12.43 -15.02 16.67
C GLN A 140 13.30 -15.29 15.41
N GLY A 141 14.11 -14.31 14.99
CA GLY A 141 14.99 -14.44 13.83
C GLY A 141 14.35 -14.26 12.46
N THR A 142 13.04 -14.04 12.39
CA THR A 142 12.30 -13.79 11.15
C THR A 142 11.71 -12.38 11.14
N TYR A 143 11.73 -11.71 10.00
CA TYR A 143 11.14 -10.38 9.84
C TYR A 143 9.68 -10.47 9.41
N TYR A 144 8.81 -9.73 10.10
CA TYR A 144 7.38 -9.63 9.82
C TYR A 144 6.98 -8.19 9.57
N ILE A 145 5.94 -7.99 8.77
CA ILE A 145 5.34 -6.67 8.61
C ILE A 145 4.93 -6.14 9.98
N HIS A 146 5.47 -4.99 10.33
CA HIS A 146 5.13 -4.28 11.57
C HIS A 146 4.13 -3.18 11.33
N HIS A 147 4.37 -2.32 10.34
CA HIS A 147 3.51 -1.20 10.04
C HIS A 147 3.41 -0.98 8.53
N ILE A 148 2.21 -0.69 8.08
CA ILE A 148 1.93 -0.23 6.72
C ILE A 148 1.12 1.05 6.82
N ARG A 149 1.57 2.07 6.11
CA ARG A 149 0.82 3.31 5.90
C ARG A 149 0.64 3.54 4.40
N GLY A 150 -0.59 3.78 3.98
CA GLY A 150 -0.92 4.22 2.64
C GLY A 150 -1.46 5.64 2.65
N ASP A 151 -1.00 6.46 1.69
CA ASP A 151 -1.41 7.85 1.50
C ASP A 151 -1.66 8.09 0.01
N LEU A 152 -2.94 8.23 -0.36
CA LEU A 152 -3.40 8.25 -1.74
C LEU A 152 -4.21 9.50 -2.02
N HIS A 153 -3.78 10.30 -2.97
CA HIS A 153 -4.45 11.50 -3.43
C HIS A 153 -5.01 11.30 -4.84
N PHE A 154 -6.28 11.58 -5.01
CA PHE A 154 -6.97 11.49 -6.30
C PHE A 154 -7.68 12.79 -6.63
N LYS A 155 -7.71 13.12 -7.91
CA LYS A 155 -8.65 14.08 -8.46
C LYS A 155 -9.85 13.35 -9.04
N VAL A 156 -11.05 13.68 -8.55
CA VAL A 156 -12.31 13.07 -8.96
C VAL A 156 -13.05 14.03 -9.89
N LYS A 157 -13.37 13.59 -11.11
CA LYS A 157 -14.11 14.35 -12.10
C LYS A 157 -15.40 13.61 -12.46
N ARG A 158 -16.53 14.33 -12.56
CA ARG A 158 -17.77 13.81 -13.16
C ARG A 158 -17.74 14.01 -14.67
N VAL A 159 -17.92 12.94 -15.45
CA VAL A 159 -17.77 12.96 -16.93
C VAL A 159 -18.76 13.90 -17.61
N LYS A 160 -19.95 14.12 -17.02
CA LYS A 160 -21.02 14.98 -17.60
C LYS A 160 -21.00 16.44 -17.11
N MET A 161 -20.12 16.78 -16.18
CA MET A 161 -20.00 18.17 -15.70
C MET A 161 -18.78 18.83 -16.36
N LEU A 162 -19.02 19.88 -17.13
CA LEU A 162 -17.98 20.69 -17.77
C LEU A 162 -17.04 21.36 -16.74
N PHE A 163 -17.53 21.62 -15.53
CA PHE A 163 -16.77 22.27 -14.46
C PHE A 163 -16.91 21.49 -13.14
N GLY A 164 -15.83 21.39 -12.41
CA GLY A 164 -15.79 20.84 -11.07
C GLY A 164 -15.02 19.52 -10.98
N SER A 165 -13.86 19.58 -10.37
CA SER A 165 -13.15 18.42 -9.83
C SER A 165 -13.14 18.55 -8.31
N ARG A 166 -13.18 17.41 -7.62
CA ARG A 166 -12.99 17.34 -6.17
C ARG A 166 -11.71 16.56 -5.89
N ASP A 167 -10.97 16.97 -4.88
CA ASP A 167 -9.84 16.22 -4.39
C ASP A 167 -10.33 15.19 -3.37
N LEU A 168 -9.80 13.99 -3.48
CA LEU A 168 -10.07 12.88 -2.56
C LEU A 168 -8.74 12.41 -2.00
N HIS A 169 -8.61 12.50 -0.69
CA HIS A 169 -7.49 11.98 0.06
C HIS A 169 -7.93 10.74 0.85
N ILE A 170 -7.22 9.65 0.67
CA ILE A 170 -7.44 8.40 1.37
C ILE A 170 -6.13 8.04 2.06
N TRP A 171 -6.19 7.83 3.36
CA TRP A 171 -5.09 7.28 4.10
C TRP A 171 -5.56 6.10 4.95
N PHE A 172 -4.66 5.18 5.18
CA PHE A 172 -4.91 4.05 6.05
C PHE A 172 -3.61 3.57 6.69
N GLU A 173 -3.75 2.92 7.83
CA GLU A 173 -2.65 2.31 8.55
C GLU A 173 -3.03 0.91 9.02
N MET A 174 -2.02 0.02 9.02
CA MET A 174 -2.08 -1.29 9.64
C MET A 174 -0.87 -1.44 10.57
N ILE A 175 -1.11 -1.89 11.79
CA ILE A 175 -0.05 -2.15 12.77
C ILE A 175 -0.20 -3.58 13.27
N THR A 176 0.91 -4.34 13.24
CA THR A 176 0.99 -5.67 13.84
C THR A 176 1.26 -5.52 15.32
N CYS A 177 0.26 -5.82 16.15
CA CYS A 177 0.38 -5.70 17.60
C CYS A 177 1.00 -6.94 18.26
N LYS A 178 0.85 -8.12 17.63
CA LYS A 178 1.37 -9.39 18.14
C LYS A 178 1.66 -10.33 16.97
N VAL A 179 2.80 -11.00 17.04
CA VAL A 179 3.13 -12.14 16.19
C VAL A 179 3.11 -13.38 17.07
N ASP A 180 2.39 -14.41 16.65
CA ASP A 180 2.30 -15.70 17.31
C ASP A 180 2.58 -16.79 16.27
N THR A 181 3.63 -17.54 16.50
CA THR A 181 4.08 -18.62 15.61
C THR A 181 3.80 -20.00 16.20
N GLU A 182 3.35 -20.06 17.46
CA GLU A 182 2.98 -21.27 18.13
C GLU A 182 1.49 -21.56 17.96
N GLN A 183 1.12 -22.81 17.75
CA GLN A 183 -0.27 -23.28 17.64
C GLN A 183 -1.09 -22.53 16.54
N VAL A 184 -0.49 -22.32 15.38
CA VAL A 184 -1.19 -21.68 14.26
C VAL A 184 -2.36 -22.56 13.79
N VAL A 185 -3.59 -22.12 14.06
CA VAL A 185 -4.81 -22.81 13.66
C VAL A 185 -5.42 -22.16 12.42
N VAL A 186 -5.80 -22.98 11.46
CA VAL A 186 -6.52 -22.53 10.26
C VAL A 186 -7.94 -22.12 10.64
N PHE A 187 -8.33 -20.87 10.37
CA PHE A 187 -9.68 -20.42 10.67
C PHE A 187 -10.74 -21.18 9.86
N PRO A 188 -11.85 -21.60 10.48
CA PRO A 188 -13.01 -22.14 9.76
C PRO A 188 -13.48 -21.20 8.66
N ARG A 189 -14.10 -21.71 7.60
CA ARG A 189 -14.60 -20.89 6.49
C ARG A 189 -15.57 -19.82 6.95
N THR A 190 -16.38 -20.09 7.95
CA THR A 190 -17.34 -19.15 8.55
C THR A 190 -16.69 -17.94 9.20
N ASP A 191 -15.48 -18.09 9.72
CA ASP A 191 -14.76 -17.07 10.46
C ASP A 191 -13.83 -16.22 9.56
N ARG A 192 -13.61 -16.67 8.32
CA ARG A 192 -12.71 -15.98 7.39
C ARG A 192 -13.37 -14.75 6.82
N LEU A 193 -12.63 -13.66 6.79
CA LEU A 193 -13.04 -12.45 6.07
C LEU A 193 -13.04 -12.76 4.56
N PRO A 194 -14.20 -12.67 3.87
CA PRO A 194 -14.24 -12.85 2.43
C PRO A 194 -13.40 -11.80 1.69
N THR A 195 -12.74 -12.21 0.61
CA THR A 195 -11.86 -11.33 -0.20
C THR A 195 -12.60 -10.12 -0.78
N ARG A 196 -13.93 -10.20 -0.91
CA ARG A 196 -14.79 -9.16 -1.50
C ARG A 196 -15.93 -8.76 -0.56
N THR A 197 -15.63 -8.53 0.69
CA THR A 197 -16.65 -8.12 1.66
C THR A 197 -17.01 -6.66 1.48
N ILE A 198 -18.29 -6.39 1.19
CA ILE A 198 -18.90 -5.07 1.40
C ILE A 198 -19.50 -5.14 2.80
N PHE A 199 -18.93 -4.40 3.73
CA PHE A 199 -19.47 -4.35 5.08
C PHE A 199 -20.80 -3.58 5.06
N SER A 200 -21.89 -4.24 5.46
CA SER A 200 -23.16 -3.57 5.73
C SER A 200 -23.06 -2.78 7.03
N ASP A 201 -23.96 -1.80 7.21
CA ASP A 201 -24.00 -0.98 8.44
C ASP A 201 -24.21 -1.82 9.71
N THR A 202 -24.73 -3.05 9.58
CA THR A 202 -24.91 -4.01 10.69
C THR A 202 -23.60 -4.55 11.27
N TYR A 203 -22.47 -4.44 10.56
CA TYR A 203 -21.16 -4.83 11.08
C TYR A 203 -20.54 -3.79 12.02
N PHE A 204 -21.07 -2.57 12.01
CA PHE A 204 -20.57 -1.47 12.82
C PHE A 204 -21.44 -1.34 14.08
N LYS A 205 -21.21 -2.18 15.05
CA LYS A 205 -21.83 -2.09 16.38
C LYS A 205 -20.81 -1.73 17.44
#